data_8b689d1c23e482605feae80a59d9ab1d
#
_entry.id   8b689d1c23e482605feae80a59d9ab1d
#
_cell.length_a   1.000
_cell.length_b   1.000
_cell.length_c   1.000
_cell.angle_alpha   90.00
_cell.angle_beta   90.00
_cell.angle_gamma   90.00
#
_symmetry.space_group_name_H-M   'P 1'
#
loop_
_entity.id
_entity.type
_entity.pdbx_description
1 polymer ?
#
loop_
_entity_poly.entity_id
_entity_poly.type
_entity_poly.pdbx_seq_one_letter_code
_entity_poly.pdbx_strand_id
1 'polypeptide(L)'
;MNIKNIKNIRICVAWAAATFCGGALAASHIVDIAWSPDGRFAHEAQIAAGKFVELCGKLAVGQGIRWSFTAAAPVDFNIHYHVGKEAVFPAKQAQISSGRDTLNVTVAQDYCWMWTNKGSAPVSLTVDLAR
;
A
#
# COMPACT_ATOMS: atom_id res chain seq x y z
N MET A 1 27.56 73.84 -1.10
CA MET A 1 28.00 73.41 0.25
C MET A 1 27.22 72.16 0.64
N ASN A 2 27.88 71.04 0.76
CA ASN A 2 27.58 69.73 1.33
C ASN A 2 26.22 69.07 1.04
N ILE A 3 26.30 68.16 0.10
CA ILE A 3 25.38 67.06 -0.14
C ILE A 3 25.81 65.93 0.79
N LYS A 4 24.94 65.45 1.68
CA LYS A 4 25.21 64.28 2.54
C LYS A 4 24.18 63.19 2.31
N ASN A 5 24.67 62.07 1.83
CA ASN A 5 24.33 60.66 2.07
C ASN A 5 22.85 60.25 2.02
N ILE A 6 22.48 59.75 0.87
CA ILE A 6 21.36 58.82 0.74
C ILE A 6 21.89 57.43 1.06
N LYS A 7 21.49 56.89 2.20
CA LYS A 7 21.78 55.51 2.60
C LYS A 7 20.95 54.54 1.79
N ASN A 8 21.63 53.69 1.05
CA ASN A 8 21.04 52.54 0.33
C ASN A 8 20.31 51.60 1.29
N ILE A 9 19.00 51.61 1.24
CA ILE A 9 18.18 50.55 1.87
C ILE A 9 18.15 49.37 0.92
N ARG A 10 18.90 48.33 1.26
CA ARG A 10 18.79 47.03 0.58
C ARG A 10 17.57 46.34 1.12
N ILE A 11 16.52 46.28 0.32
CA ILE A 11 15.34 45.45 0.61
C ILE A 11 15.73 44.00 0.26
N CYS A 12 15.97 43.19 1.28
CA CYS A 12 16.09 41.74 1.12
C CYS A 12 14.68 41.17 0.92
N VAL A 13 14.35 40.86 -0.34
CA VAL A 13 13.16 40.06 -0.66
C VAL A 13 13.48 38.61 -0.32
N ALA A 14 12.99 38.14 0.82
CA ALA A 14 13.05 36.74 1.17
C ALA A 14 12.06 35.97 0.30
N TRP A 15 12.57 35.20 -0.64
CA TRP A 15 11.78 34.22 -1.39
C TRP A 15 11.55 33.03 -0.48
N ALA A 16 10.34 32.90 0.03
CA ALA A 16 9.89 31.67 0.71
C ALA A 16 9.72 30.60 -0.38
N ALA A 17 10.69 29.71 -0.50
CA ALA A 17 10.55 28.50 -1.29
C ALA A 17 9.54 27.59 -0.56
N ALA A 18 8.31 27.57 -1.03
CA ALA A 18 7.32 26.58 -0.62
C ALA A 18 7.76 25.23 -1.20
N THR A 19 8.41 24.40 -0.40
CA THR A 19 8.66 23.00 -0.72
C THR A 19 7.32 22.26 -0.72
N PHE A 20 6.74 22.10 -1.89
CA PHE A 20 5.66 21.15 -2.11
C PHE A 20 6.25 19.74 -1.86
N CYS A 21 5.97 19.17 -0.69
CA CYS A 21 6.17 17.76 -0.44
C CYS A 21 5.09 17.02 -1.24
N GLY A 22 5.32 16.84 -2.54
CA GLY A 22 4.50 16.02 -3.40
C GLY A 22 4.66 14.57 -2.95
N GLY A 23 3.73 14.06 -2.15
CA GLY A 23 3.64 12.64 -1.85
C GLY A 23 3.52 11.90 -3.18
N ALA A 24 4.53 11.12 -3.54
CA ALA A 24 4.46 10.25 -4.71
C ALA A 24 3.31 9.27 -4.50
N LEU A 25 2.24 9.39 -5.29
CA LEU A 25 1.16 8.41 -5.32
C LEU A 25 1.74 7.11 -5.84
N ALA A 26 1.71 6.06 -5.01
CA ALA A 26 2.21 4.76 -5.39
C ALA A 26 1.43 4.21 -6.59
N ALA A 27 2.17 3.81 -7.64
CA ALA A 27 1.61 3.04 -8.76
C ALA A 27 1.16 1.66 -8.25
N SER A 28 0.42 0.89 -9.08
CA SER A 28 0.17 -0.53 -8.81
C SER A 28 1.49 -1.26 -8.61
N HIS A 29 1.63 -2.05 -7.54
CA HIS A 29 2.88 -2.74 -7.24
C HIS A 29 2.63 -4.06 -6.51
N ILE A 30 3.57 -4.97 -6.70
CA ILE A 30 3.64 -6.28 -6.06
C ILE A 30 4.78 -6.23 -5.04
N VAL A 31 4.53 -6.74 -3.85
CA VAL A 31 5.48 -6.79 -2.75
C VAL A 31 5.65 -8.24 -2.30
N ASP A 32 6.88 -8.70 -2.19
CA ASP A 32 7.18 -10.01 -1.64
C ASP A 32 6.99 -10.04 -0.13
N ILE A 33 6.31 -11.06 0.38
CA ILE A 33 6.11 -11.25 1.82
C ILE A 33 7.42 -11.76 2.44
N ALA A 34 8.11 -10.86 3.14
CA ALA A 34 9.33 -11.18 3.89
C ALA A 34 8.95 -11.50 5.35
N TRP A 35 8.74 -12.78 5.66
CA TRP A 35 8.39 -13.22 6.99
C TRP A 35 9.50 -12.91 8.00
N SER A 36 9.16 -12.30 9.13
CA SER A 36 10.05 -12.15 10.27
C SER A 36 10.35 -13.52 10.92
N PRO A 37 11.38 -13.64 11.78
CA PRO A 37 11.71 -14.90 12.45
C PRO A 37 10.55 -15.48 13.29
N ASP A 38 9.67 -14.64 13.80
CA ASP A 38 8.46 -15.03 14.56
C ASP A 38 7.22 -15.26 13.65
N GLY A 39 7.41 -15.31 12.32
CA GLY A 39 6.37 -15.63 11.36
C GLY A 39 5.35 -14.52 11.12
N ARG A 40 5.74 -13.27 11.25
CA ARG A 40 4.88 -12.09 11.02
C ARG A 40 5.33 -11.30 9.82
N PHE A 41 4.38 -10.59 9.22
CA PHE A 41 4.63 -9.59 8.18
C PHE A 41 3.59 -8.49 8.31
N ALA A 42 4.04 -7.23 8.33
CA ALA A 42 3.18 -6.05 8.34
C ALA A 42 3.52 -5.14 7.15
N HIS A 43 2.52 -4.52 6.56
CA HIS A 43 2.71 -3.63 5.42
C HIS A 43 1.72 -2.47 5.46
N GLU A 44 2.22 -1.28 5.12
CA GLU A 44 1.41 -0.08 4.92
C GLU A 44 1.58 0.41 3.49
N ALA A 45 0.48 0.83 2.87
CA ALA A 45 0.49 1.33 1.50
C ALA A 45 -0.51 2.47 1.29
N GLN A 46 -0.22 3.30 0.28
CA GLN A 46 -1.18 4.22 -0.33
C GLN A 46 -1.54 3.68 -1.70
N ILE A 47 -2.80 3.34 -1.91
CA ILE A 47 -3.30 2.84 -3.19
C ILE A 47 -3.91 4.00 -3.95
N ALA A 48 -3.26 4.45 -5.02
CA ALA A 48 -3.80 5.52 -5.88
C ALA A 48 -5.11 5.10 -6.54
N ALA A 49 -5.91 6.08 -6.96
CA ALA A 49 -7.15 5.84 -7.68
C ALA A 49 -6.95 4.94 -8.90
N GLY A 50 -7.76 3.88 -9.02
CA GLY A 50 -7.68 2.90 -10.11
C GLY A 50 -6.47 1.97 -10.07
N LYS A 51 -5.70 1.94 -8.96
CA LYS A 51 -4.51 1.11 -8.79
C LYS A 51 -4.75 0.00 -7.77
N PHE A 52 -3.75 -0.88 -7.62
CA PHE A 52 -3.77 -1.96 -6.65
C PHE A 52 -2.43 -2.10 -5.92
N VAL A 53 -2.45 -2.78 -4.81
CA VAL A 53 -1.29 -3.36 -4.15
C VAL A 53 -1.51 -4.85 -3.96
N GLU A 54 -0.44 -5.63 -4.07
CA GLU A 54 -0.49 -7.08 -4.00
C GLU A 54 0.69 -7.58 -3.16
N LEU A 55 0.40 -8.39 -2.15
CA LEU A 55 1.40 -8.99 -1.27
C LEU A 55 1.47 -10.49 -1.57
N CYS A 56 2.60 -10.96 -2.12
CA CYS A 56 2.74 -12.32 -2.59
C CYS A 56 3.80 -13.11 -1.81
N GLY A 57 3.55 -14.39 -1.60
CA GLY A 57 4.50 -15.28 -0.96
C GLY A 57 4.22 -16.74 -1.21
N LYS A 58 5.31 -17.52 -1.31
CA LYS A 58 5.24 -18.97 -1.44
C LYS A 58 4.77 -19.61 -0.14
N LEU A 59 3.71 -20.41 -0.22
CA LEU A 59 3.13 -21.12 0.91
C LEU A 59 3.10 -22.64 0.65
N ALA A 60 3.27 -23.40 1.72
CA ALA A 60 3.22 -24.85 1.69
C ALA A 60 1.87 -25.38 2.20
N VAL A 61 1.49 -26.57 1.72
CA VAL A 61 0.30 -27.27 2.21
C VAL A 61 0.35 -27.43 3.73
N GLY A 62 -0.78 -27.17 4.38
CA GLY A 62 -0.94 -27.29 5.82
C GLY A 62 -0.63 -26.01 6.61
N GLN A 63 -0.07 -24.98 5.97
CA GLN A 63 0.09 -23.68 6.62
C GLN A 63 -1.27 -22.99 6.81
N GLY A 64 -1.44 -22.34 7.96
CA GLY A 64 -2.56 -21.45 8.24
C GLY A 64 -2.04 -20.03 8.36
N ILE A 65 -2.48 -19.14 7.46
CA ILE A 65 -2.06 -17.73 7.48
C ILE A 65 -3.22 -16.89 8.02
N ARG A 66 -3.07 -16.38 9.23
CA ARG A 66 -3.98 -15.37 9.75
C ARG A 66 -3.70 -14.05 9.08
N TRP A 67 -4.72 -13.40 8.60
CA TRP A 67 -4.60 -12.12 7.94
C TRP A 67 -5.64 -11.13 8.46
N SER A 68 -5.28 -9.87 8.47
CA SER A 68 -6.18 -8.75 8.70
C SER A 68 -5.73 -7.53 7.92
N PHE A 69 -6.69 -6.68 7.55
CA PHE A 69 -6.41 -5.39 6.96
C PHE A 69 -7.44 -4.35 7.35
N THR A 70 -7.03 -3.09 7.26
CA THR A 70 -7.89 -1.90 7.35
C THR A 70 -7.53 -0.95 6.22
N ALA A 71 -8.55 -0.46 5.53
CA ALA A 71 -8.43 0.55 4.49
C ALA A 71 -9.23 1.80 4.87
N ALA A 72 -8.74 2.99 4.50
CA ALA A 72 -9.40 4.26 4.81
C ALA A 72 -10.71 4.48 4.04
N ALA A 73 -10.95 3.70 2.98
CA ALA A 73 -12.17 3.68 2.18
C ALA A 73 -12.38 2.26 1.60
N PRO A 74 -13.59 1.92 1.10
CA PRO A 74 -13.85 0.61 0.53
C PRO A 74 -12.93 0.28 -0.66
N VAL A 75 -12.41 -0.94 -0.66
CA VAL A 75 -11.58 -1.51 -1.72
C VAL A 75 -12.12 -2.88 -2.13
N ASP A 76 -11.79 -3.33 -3.34
CA ASP A 76 -11.99 -4.73 -3.70
C ASP A 76 -10.82 -5.53 -3.16
N PHE A 77 -11.11 -6.64 -2.52
CA PHE A 77 -10.14 -7.53 -1.90
C PHE A 77 -10.24 -8.95 -2.45
N ASN A 78 -9.11 -9.59 -2.66
CA ASN A 78 -9.06 -11.03 -2.89
C ASN A 78 -7.75 -11.66 -2.39
N ILE A 79 -7.79 -12.98 -2.21
CA ILE A 79 -6.62 -13.83 -2.13
C ILE A 79 -6.66 -14.74 -3.34
N HIS A 80 -5.56 -14.85 -4.08
CA HIS A 80 -5.50 -15.71 -5.26
C HIS A 80 -4.14 -16.39 -5.43
N TYR A 81 -4.11 -17.41 -6.26
CA TYR A 81 -2.92 -18.02 -6.83
C TYR A 81 -3.20 -18.41 -8.29
N HIS A 82 -2.16 -18.65 -9.06
CA HIS A 82 -2.29 -19.00 -10.48
C HIS A 82 -2.01 -20.46 -10.74
N VAL A 83 -2.83 -21.09 -11.59
CA VAL A 83 -2.59 -22.40 -12.20
C VAL A 83 -2.53 -22.20 -13.71
N GLY A 84 -1.33 -22.18 -14.25
CA GLY A 84 -1.12 -21.75 -15.64
C GLY A 84 -1.56 -20.29 -15.84
N LYS A 85 -2.56 -20.06 -16.70
CA LYS A 85 -3.10 -18.73 -16.99
C LYS A 85 -4.34 -18.38 -16.17
N GLU A 86 -4.85 -19.30 -15.36
CA GLU A 86 -6.07 -19.12 -14.58
C GLU A 86 -5.75 -18.71 -13.15
N ALA A 87 -6.53 -17.77 -12.61
CA ALA A 87 -6.48 -17.39 -11.21
C ALA A 87 -7.54 -18.16 -10.42
N VAL A 88 -7.12 -18.72 -9.29
CA VAL A 88 -7.99 -19.38 -8.31
C VAL A 88 -8.10 -18.47 -7.10
N PHE A 89 -9.33 -18.24 -6.61
CA PHE A 89 -9.61 -17.28 -5.55
C PHE A 89 -10.12 -17.98 -4.27
N PRO A 90 -9.26 -18.27 -3.30
CA PRO A 90 -9.69 -18.73 -1.97
C PRO A 90 -10.57 -17.73 -1.22
N ALA A 91 -10.37 -16.45 -1.44
CA ALA A 91 -11.20 -15.39 -0.88
C ALA A 91 -11.39 -14.27 -1.90
N LYS A 92 -12.60 -13.69 -1.94
CA LYS A 92 -12.91 -12.55 -2.82
C LYS A 92 -14.09 -11.77 -2.24
N GLN A 93 -13.90 -10.47 -2.02
CA GLN A 93 -14.91 -9.56 -1.50
C GLN A 93 -14.80 -8.20 -2.19
N ALA A 94 -15.94 -7.60 -2.50
CA ALA A 94 -15.99 -6.30 -3.15
C ALA A 94 -16.38 -5.20 -2.16
N GLN A 95 -15.75 -4.05 -2.30
CA GLN A 95 -16.11 -2.80 -1.60
C GLN A 95 -16.19 -2.93 -0.08
N ILE A 96 -15.09 -3.45 0.51
CA ILE A 96 -14.92 -3.56 1.96
C ILE A 96 -13.76 -2.70 2.44
N SER A 97 -13.86 -2.15 3.64
CA SER A 97 -12.80 -1.33 4.26
C SER A 97 -12.01 -2.05 5.35
N SER A 98 -12.38 -3.26 5.69
CA SER A 98 -11.63 -4.12 6.62
C SER A 98 -11.97 -5.57 6.43
N GLY A 99 -11.07 -6.46 6.82
CA GLY A 99 -11.30 -7.90 6.82
C GLY A 99 -10.29 -8.62 7.70
N ARG A 100 -10.67 -9.80 8.16
CA ARG A 100 -9.78 -10.72 8.88
C ARG A 100 -10.28 -12.14 8.72
N ASP A 101 -9.38 -13.08 8.57
CA ASP A 101 -9.68 -14.52 8.54
C ASP A 101 -8.36 -15.32 8.61
N THR A 102 -8.46 -16.61 8.40
CA THR A 102 -7.33 -17.53 8.25
C THR A 102 -7.41 -18.20 6.87
N LEU A 103 -6.36 -18.04 6.08
CA LEU A 103 -6.17 -18.83 4.87
C LEU A 103 -5.58 -20.19 5.25
N ASN A 104 -6.30 -21.28 5.02
CA ASN A 104 -5.77 -22.63 5.14
C ASN A 104 -5.22 -23.08 3.78
N VAL A 105 -3.90 -23.30 3.71
CA VAL A 105 -3.22 -23.62 2.46
C VAL A 105 -3.41 -25.11 2.13
N THR A 106 -4.13 -25.38 1.06
CA THR A 106 -4.41 -26.76 0.59
C THR A 106 -3.59 -27.15 -0.64
N VAL A 107 -2.99 -26.19 -1.32
CA VAL A 107 -2.13 -26.39 -2.49
C VAL A 107 -0.87 -25.54 -2.32
N ALA A 108 0.31 -26.12 -2.53
CA ALA A 108 1.57 -25.35 -2.51
C ALA A 108 1.65 -24.44 -3.73
N GLN A 109 1.59 -23.13 -3.52
CA GLN A 109 1.56 -22.10 -4.55
C GLN A 109 2.13 -20.76 -4.05
N ASP A 110 2.37 -19.84 -4.96
CA ASP A 110 2.55 -18.43 -4.62
C ASP A 110 1.17 -17.80 -4.45
N TYR A 111 0.83 -17.48 -3.20
CA TYR A 111 -0.44 -16.82 -2.86
C TYR A 111 -0.25 -15.32 -2.77
N CYS A 112 -1.21 -14.59 -3.31
CA CYS A 112 -1.23 -13.12 -3.32
C CYS A 112 -2.48 -12.60 -2.62
N TRP A 113 -2.31 -11.67 -1.69
CA TRP A 113 -3.36 -10.81 -1.13
C TRP A 113 -3.39 -9.52 -1.92
N MET A 114 -4.51 -9.21 -2.56
CA MET A 114 -4.63 -8.07 -3.47
C MET A 114 -5.76 -7.14 -3.03
N TRP A 115 -5.46 -5.85 -3.00
CA TRP A 115 -6.43 -4.78 -2.75
C TRP A 115 -6.43 -3.81 -3.93
N THR A 116 -7.61 -3.58 -4.50
CA THR A 116 -7.81 -2.67 -5.64
C THR A 116 -8.65 -1.48 -5.22
N ASN A 117 -8.13 -0.28 -5.42
CA ASN A 117 -8.85 0.96 -5.23
C ASN A 117 -9.61 1.33 -6.51
N LYS A 118 -10.92 1.11 -6.54
CA LYS A 118 -11.79 1.52 -7.65
C LYS A 118 -12.37 2.93 -7.50
N GLY A 119 -12.00 3.62 -6.42
CA GLY A 119 -12.44 4.99 -6.16
C GLY A 119 -11.61 6.01 -6.93
N SER A 120 -11.94 7.29 -6.69
CA SER A 120 -11.31 8.44 -7.36
C SER A 120 -10.25 9.15 -6.52
N ALA A 121 -10.05 8.74 -5.27
CA ALA A 121 -9.06 9.29 -4.35
C ALA A 121 -8.12 8.18 -3.83
N PRO A 122 -6.88 8.51 -3.41
CA PRO A 122 -5.98 7.55 -2.78
C PRO A 122 -6.57 6.95 -1.51
N VAL A 123 -6.28 5.67 -1.24
CA VAL A 123 -6.72 4.94 -0.06
C VAL A 123 -5.51 4.42 0.71
N SER A 124 -5.44 4.76 2.01
CA SER A 124 -4.46 4.17 2.93
C SER A 124 -4.88 2.75 3.29
N LEU A 125 -3.92 1.84 3.28
CA LEU A 125 -4.09 0.43 3.62
C LEU A 125 -3.05 0.03 4.68
N THR A 126 -3.50 -0.70 5.70
CA THR A 126 -2.64 -1.37 6.69
C THR A 126 -2.96 -2.85 6.69
N VAL A 127 -1.95 -3.70 6.62
CA VAL A 127 -2.08 -5.16 6.53
C VAL A 127 -1.19 -5.84 7.56
N ASP A 128 -1.72 -6.87 8.21
CA ASP A 128 -0.98 -7.78 9.09
C ASP A 128 -1.21 -9.23 8.65
N LEU A 129 -0.12 -9.97 8.50
CA LEU A 129 -0.11 -11.41 8.23
C LEU A 129 0.67 -12.13 9.32
N ALA A 130 0.23 -13.35 9.69
CA ALA A 130 0.92 -14.21 10.65
C ALA A 130 0.74 -15.68 10.29
N ARG A 131 1.83 -16.47 10.37
CA ARG A 131 1.87 -17.92 10.11
C ARG A 131 2.32 -18.69 11.33
#